data_37dd6a9dbf8a9087e77590c5231022f2
#
_entry.id   37dd6a9dbf8a9087e77590c5231022f2
#
_cell.length_a   1.000
_cell.length_b   1.000
_cell.length_c   1.000
_cell.angle_alpha   90.00
_cell.angle_beta   90.00
_cell.angle_gamma   90.00
#
_symmetry.space_group_name_H-M   'P 1'
#
loop_
_entity.id
_entity.type
_entity.pdbx_description
1 polymer ?
#
loop_
_entity_poly.entity_id
_entity_poly.type
_entity_poly.pdbx_seq_one_letter_code
_entity_poly.pdbx_strand_id
1 'polypeptide(L)'
;MTDEKKIIEKPYGEKDDIEHNLKDYDETRESFSWEDVHKNFSWNETGKVNMAYECIDRHCENGRGDKVALIYDDDETGVEKYTYNDLKKETDKFANVLKKYGIN
;
A
#
# COMPACT_ATOMS: atom_id res chain seq x y z
N MET A 1 27.36 25.92 23.71
CA MET A 1 27.43 24.66 22.95
C MET A 1 26.25 24.65 22.02
N THR A 2 26.48 24.94 20.77
CA THR A 2 25.48 24.73 19.72
C THR A 2 25.54 23.25 19.35
N ASP A 3 24.45 22.53 19.64
CA ASP A 3 24.22 21.20 19.09
C ASP A 3 24.20 21.33 17.58
N GLU A 4 25.30 20.98 16.93
CA GLU A 4 25.29 20.87 15.47
C GLU A 4 24.27 19.78 15.11
N LYS A 5 23.12 20.21 14.61
CA LYS A 5 22.12 19.29 14.07
C LYS A 5 22.79 18.50 12.97
N LYS A 6 23.17 17.27 13.25
CA LYS A 6 23.72 16.36 12.26
C LYS A 6 22.68 16.15 11.19
N ILE A 7 22.91 16.73 10.02
CA ILE A 7 22.04 16.50 8.86
C ILE A 7 22.24 15.05 8.46
N ILE A 8 21.18 14.28 8.54
CA ILE A 8 21.16 12.92 8.03
C ILE A 8 20.91 13.04 6.53
N GLU A 9 21.96 12.86 5.75
CA GLU A 9 21.82 12.77 4.30
C GLU A 9 21.07 11.48 3.94
N LYS A 10 20.16 11.58 3.00
CA LYS A 10 19.45 10.40 2.49
C LYS A 10 20.48 9.49 1.81
N PRO A 11 20.50 8.19 2.14
CA PRO A 11 21.44 7.25 1.51
C PRO A 11 21.18 7.01 0.02
N TYR A 12 20.09 7.57 -0.49
CA TYR A 12 19.64 7.41 -1.87
C TYR A 12 20.24 8.53 -2.73
N GLY A 13 21.28 8.19 -3.47
CA GLY A 13 21.83 9.03 -4.53
C GLY A 13 21.11 8.80 -5.87
N GLU A 14 21.55 9.51 -6.89
CA GLU A 14 21.04 9.46 -8.27
C GLU A 14 21.13 8.06 -8.95
N LYS A 15 21.56 7.04 -8.21
CA LYS A 15 21.83 5.67 -8.72
C LYS A 15 20.87 4.61 -8.23
N ASP A 16 19.83 5.00 -7.51
CA ASP A 16 18.87 4.02 -7.02
C ASP A 16 17.88 3.68 -8.15
N ASP A 17 17.91 2.43 -8.59
CA ASP A 17 16.91 1.85 -9.51
C ASP A 17 15.50 1.77 -8.91
N ILE A 18 15.29 2.45 -7.77
CA ILE A 18 14.01 2.48 -7.09
C ILE A 18 13.17 3.61 -7.66
N GLU A 19 12.06 3.26 -8.28
CA GLU A 19 11.09 4.23 -8.72
C GLU A 19 10.34 4.83 -7.51
N HIS A 20 10.60 6.11 -7.22
CA HIS A 20 9.93 6.83 -6.14
C HIS A 20 8.52 7.23 -6.55
N ASN A 21 7.56 7.10 -5.62
CA ASN A 21 6.18 7.53 -5.86
C ASN A 21 6.06 9.04 -6.08
N LEU A 22 6.93 9.82 -5.46
CA LEU A 22 7.03 11.27 -5.62
C LEU A 22 8.38 11.60 -6.26
N LYS A 23 8.37 11.78 -7.58
CA LYS A 23 9.58 12.04 -8.37
C LYS A 23 10.04 13.50 -8.26
N ASP A 24 9.11 14.41 -8.41
CA ASP A 24 9.34 15.86 -8.31
C ASP A 24 8.24 16.47 -7.43
N TYR A 25 8.65 17.07 -6.31
CA TYR A 25 7.70 17.65 -5.37
C TYR A 25 7.04 18.91 -5.91
N ASP A 26 7.83 19.80 -6.51
CA ASP A 26 7.33 21.11 -6.95
C ASP A 26 6.37 20.94 -8.14
N GLU A 27 6.74 20.13 -9.13
CA GLU A 27 5.88 19.78 -10.26
C GLU A 27 4.59 19.10 -9.79
N THR A 28 4.71 18.13 -8.89
CA THR A 28 3.54 17.40 -8.36
C THR A 28 2.62 18.33 -7.60
N ARG A 29 3.16 19.25 -6.79
CA ARG A 29 2.36 20.21 -6.02
C ARG A 29 1.55 21.15 -6.93
N GLU A 30 2.15 21.58 -8.04
CA GLU A 30 1.49 22.51 -8.99
C GLU A 30 0.44 21.81 -9.85
N SER A 31 0.68 20.55 -10.22
CA SER A 31 -0.19 19.79 -11.13
C SER A 31 -1.17 18.85 -10.42
N PHE A 32 -1.11 18.73 -9.09
CA PHE A 32 -1.93 17.79 -8.33
C PHE A 32 -3.44 18.02 -8.50
N SER A 33 -4.16 16.97 -8.79
CA SER A 33 -5.61 16.95 -8.88
C SER A 33 -6.16 15.67 -8.22
N TRP A 34 -7.20 15.81 -7.39
CA TRP A 34 -7.92 14.67 -6.85
C TRP A 34 -8.60 13.84 -7.94
N GLU A 35 -9.01 14.45 -9.02
CA GLU A 35 -9.60 13.72 -10.16
C GLU A 35 -8.60 12.75 -10.79
N ASP A 36 -7.33 13.15 -10.90
CA ASP A 36 -6.27 12.26 -11.42
C ASP A 36 -5.96 11.13 -10.46
N VAL A 37 -6.01 11.37 -9.15
CA VAL A 37 -5.88 10.32 -8.13
C VAL A 37 -7.03 9.32 -8.24
N HIS A 38 -8.27 9.79 -8.38
CA HIS A 38 -9.45 8.92 -8.49
C HIS A 38 -9.40 7.98 -9.70
N LYS A 39 -8.79 8.41 -10.81
CA LYS A 39 -8.61 7.56 -12.01
C LYS A 39 -7.78 6.29 -11.74
N ASN A 40 -6.95 6.32 -10.69
CA ASN A 40 -6.13 5.16 -10.30
C ASN A 40 -6.89 4.09 -9.52
N PHE A 41 -8.15 4.33 -9.19
CA PHE A 41 -8.96 3.45 -8.36
C PHE A 41 -10.19 2.93 -9.09
N SER A 42 -10.62 1.72 -8.73
CA SER A 42 -11.76 1.07 -9.38
C SER A 42 -13.08 1.81 -9.19
N TRP A 43 -13.23 2.57 -8.10
CA TRP A 43 -14.45 3.35 -7.87
C TRP A 43 -14.71 4.45 -8.89
N ASN A 44 -13.69 4.89 -9.62
CA ASN A 44 -13.85 5.84 -10.71
C ASN A 44 -14.75 5.30 -11.82
N GLU A 45 -14.70 3.99 -12.04
CA GLU A 45 -15.52 3.29 -13.06
C GLU A 45 -16.80 2.71 -12.45
N THR A 46 -16.72 2.12 -11.28
CA THR A 46 -17.82 1.38 -10.65
C THR A 46 -18.75 2.26 -9.81
N GLY A 47 -18.30 3.44 -9.38
CA GLY A 47 -19.01 4.30 -8.44
C GLY A 47 -19.13 3.73 -7.03
N LYS A 48 -18.47 2.60 -6.74
CA LYS A 48 -18.53 1.91 -5.45
C LYS A 48 -17.15 1.77 -4.84
N VAL A 49 -17.00 2.19 -3.60
CA VAL A 49 -15.76 2.07 -2.85
C VAL A 49 -15.71 0.73 -2.13
N ASN A 50 -14.67 -0.05 -2.40
CA ASN A 50 -14.31 -1.25 -1.65
C ASN A 50 -12.83 -1.16 -1.27
N MET A 51 -12.55 -0.78 -0.02
CA MET A 51 -11.19 -0.58 0.43
C MET A 51 -10.36 -1.87 0.44
N ALA A 52 -10.94 -3.00 0.79
CA ALA A 52 -10.25 -4.29 0.76
C ALA A 52 -9.81 -4.64 -0.67
N TYR A 53 -10.68 -4.43 -1.65
CA TYR A 53 -10.34 -4.61 -3.05
C TYR A 53 -9.17 -3.71 -3.48
N GLU A 54 -9.26 -2.42 -3.20
CA GLU A 54 -8.22 -1.46 -3.60
C GLU A 54 -6.87 -1.72 -2.94
N CYS A 55 -6.88 -2.14 -1.67
CA CYS A 55 -5.65 -2.38 -0.91
C CYS A 55 -5.04 -3.76 -1.16
N ILE A 56 -5.81 -4.77 -1.52
CA ILE A 56 -5.38 -6.16 -1.56
C ILE A 56 -5.67 -6.81 -2.92
N ASP A 57 -6.95 -7.01 -3.27
CA ASP A 57 -7.33 -7.81 -4.45
C ASP A 57 -6.76 -7.24 -5.74
N ARG A 58 -6.84 -5.94 -5.93
CA ARG A 58 -6.30 -5.25 -7.10
C ARG A 58 -4.82 -5.53 -7.31
N HIS A 59 -4.05 -5.60 -6.22
CA HIS A 59 -2.61 -5.90 -6.30
C HIS A 59 -2.34 -7.36 -6.68
N CYS A 60 -3.19 -8.29 -6.25
CA CYS A 60 -3.12 -9.68 -6.70
C CYS A 60 -3.41 -9.78 -8.22
N GLU A 61 -4.44 -9.10 -8.71
CA GLU A 61 -4.82 -9.07 -10.12
C GLU A 61 -3.75 -8.42 -11.01
N ASN A 62 -3.02 -7.43 -10.48
CA ASN A 62 -1.96 -6.72 -11.18
C ASN A 62 -0.57 -7.41 -11.11
N GLY A 63 -0.53 -8.69 -10.75
CA GLY A 63 0.70 -9.48 -10.74
C GLY A 63 1.61 -9.24 -9.53
N ARG A 64 1.13 -8.57 -8.48
CA ARG A 64 1.87 -8.33 -7.23
C ARG A 64 1.51 -9.29 -6.11
N GLY A 65 0.75 -10.34 -6.42
CA GLY A 65 0.23 -11.28 -5.41
C GLY A 65 1.30 -11.89 -4.50
N ASP A 66 2.46 -12.20 -5.05
CA ASP A 66 3.57 -12.81 -4.31
C ASP A 66 4.49 -11.79 -3.61
N LYS A 67 4.22 -10.48 -3.80
CA LYS A 67 4.98 -9.43 -3.11
C LYS A 67 4.59 -9.39 -1.63
N VAL A 68 5.59 -9.28 -0.74
CA VAL A 68 5.36 -9.06 0.70
C VAL A 68 4.62 -7.74 0.90
N ALA A 69 3.45 -7.82 1.50
CA ALA A 69 2.56 -6.68 1.77
C ALA A 69 2.58 -6.26 3.23
N LEU A 70 2.81 -7.20 4.14
CA LEU A 70 2.82 -6.98 5.58
C LEU A 70 3.99 -7.73 6.21
N ILE A 71 4.72 -7.04 7.06
CA ILE A 71 5.74 -7.62 7.92
C ILE A 71 5.30 -7.38 9.36
N TYR A 72 5.12 -8.47 10.09
CA TYR A 72 4.83 -8.46 11.52
C TYR A 72 6.07 -8.89 12.28
N ASP A 73 6.45 -8.13 13.27
CA ASP A 73 7.62 -8.41 14.11
C ASP A 73 7.18 -8.43 15.58
N ASP A 74 7.50 -9.52 16.26
CA ASP A 74 7.13 -9.79 17.63
C ASP A 74 8.32 -10.40 18.38
N ASP A 75 8.56 -9.94 19.58
CA ASP A 75 9.67 -10.39 20.43
C ASP A 75 9.56 -11.89 20.79
N GLU A 76 8.35 -12.45 20.83
CA GLU A 76 8.11 -13.84 21.19
C GLU A 76 8.14 -14.77 19.98
N THR A 77 7.51 -14.38 18.88
CA THR A 77 7.33 -15.22 17.67
C THR A 77 8.30 -14.93 16.55
N GLY A 78 9.01 -13.78 16.62
CA GLY A 78 9.93 -13.33 15.59
C GLY A 78 9.22 -12.60 14.44
N VAL A 79 9.85 -12.64 13.26
CA VAL A 79 9.38 -11.92 12.07
C VAL A 79 8.52 -12.82 11.19
N GLU A 80 7.29 -12.39 10.93
CA GLU A 80 6.38 -13.04 9.98
C GLU A 80 6.14 -12.11 8.78
N LYS A 81 6.05 -12.69 7.60
CA LYS A 81 5.80 -11.98 6.36
C LYS A 81 4.56 -12.53 5.67
N TYR A 82 3.70 -11.62 5.22
CA TYR A 82 2.48 -11.95 4.49
C TYR A 82 2.50 -11.30 3.12
N THR A 83 2.23 -12.07 2.09
CA THR A 83 2.08 -11.58 0.73
C THR A 83 0.68 -10.99 0.51
N TYR A 84 0.46 -10.30 -0.62
CA TYR A 84 -0.88 -9.87 -0.99
C TYR A 84 -1.84 -11.04 -1.17
N ASN A 85 -1.38 -12.18 -1.71
CA ASN A 85 -2.18 -13.41 -1.82
C ASN A 85 -2.58 -13.96 -0.46
N ASP A 86 -1.69 -13.92 0.54
CA ASP A 86 -2.00 -14.34 1.91
C ASP A 86 -3.07 -13.44 2.52
N LEU A 87 -2.92 -12.11 2.39
CA LEU A 87 -3.90 -11.16 2.89
C LEU A 87 -5.26 -11.32 2.21
N LYS A 88 -5.29 -11.54 0.89
CA LYS A 88 -6.54 -11.81 0.16
C LYS A 88 -7.24 -13.03 0.74
N LYS A 89 -6.53 -14.12 0.95
CA LYS A 89 -7.08 -15.35 1.52
C LYS A 89 -7.69 -15.13 2.91
N GLU A 90 -7.01 -14.37 3.77
CA GLU A 90 -7.49 -14.09 5.11
C GLU A 90 -8.70 -13.13 5.12
N THR A 91 -8.71 -12.11 4.27
CA THR A 91 -9.86 -11.21 4.13
C THR A 91 -11.08 -11.91 3.53
N ASP A 92 -10.89 -12.83 2.59
CA ASP A 92 -11.98 -13.66 2.03
C ASP A 92 -12.59 -14.57 3.11
N LYS A 93 -11.77 -15.18 3.96
CA LYS A 93 -12.26 -15.95 5.11
C LYS A 93 -13.07 -15.10 6.07
N PHE A 94 -12.60 -13.90 6.39
CA PHE A 94 -13.30 -12.99 7.28
C PHE A 94 -14.64 -12.52 6.67
N ALA A 95 -14.68 -12.24 5.38
CA ALA A 95 -15.91 -11.91 4.66
C ALA A 95 -16.94 -13.05 4.75
N ASN A 96 -16.50 -14.31 4.66
CA ASN A 96 -17.39 -15.46 4.82
C ASN A 96 -17.93 -15.58 6.25
N VAL A 97 -17.14 -15.24 7.27
CA VAL A 97 -17.60 -15.17 8.67
C VAL A 97 -18.69 -14.10 8.81
N LEU A 98 -18.48 -12.90 8.26
CA LEU A 98 -19.46 -11.82 8.29
C LEU A 98 -20.80 -12.22 7.64
N LYS A 99 -20.73 -12.87 6.47
CA LYS A 99 -21.93 -13.41 5.80
C LYS A 99 -22.66 -14.42 6.65
N LYS A 100 -21.96 -15.30 7.36
CA LYS A 100 -22.57 -16.27 8.29
C LYS A 100 -23.37 -15.58 9.40
N TYR A 101 -22.94 -14.41 9.82
CA TYR A 101 -23.64 -13.60 10.82
C TYR A 101 -24.66 -12.62 10.22
N GLY A 102 -24.95 -12.71 8.93
CA GLY A 102 -25.98 -11.90 8.26
C GLY A 102 -25.54 -10.48 7.92
N ILE A 103 -24.25 -10.21 7.91
CA ILE A 103 -23.69 -8.93 7.48
C ILE A 103 -23.39 -9.02 5.97
N ASN A 104 -24.06 -8.16 5.20
CA ASN A 104 -23.92 -8.07 3.74
C ASN A 104 -23.19 -6.78 3.35
#